data_98122ff621cfc24bb1e27941df3f48e7
#
_entry.id   98122ff621cfc24bb1e27941df3f48e7
#
_cell.length_a   1.000
_cell.length_b   1.000
_cell.length_c   1.000
_cell.angle_alpha   90.00
_cell.angle_beta   90.00
_cell.angle_gamma   90.00
#
_symmetry.space_group_name_H-M   'P 1'
#
loop_
_entity.id
_entity.type
_entity.pdbx_description
1 polymer ?
#
loop_
_entity_poly.entity_id
_entity_poly.type
_entity_poly.pdbx_seq_one_letter_code
_entity_poly.pdbx_strand_id
1 'polypeptide(L)'
;MIRPASIILLAGFLVAGLVVGPIAAQTLPEAFSTGPAIPDHGPVAPQPEDAFNLVPGEQYRVVFDVASGSKDEHALNRRLESVARFLNLHARAGIDTEDLQIEVVTHGGTTFDVLSREAYRKRFDVDHPNADLLKALQDAGVTVYLCGQSASAHGVAPEELAPGVKLAHSAMTVLVRRQSEGWVLLP
;
A
#
# COMPACT_ATOMS: atom_id res chain seq x y z
N MET A 1 55.43 -50.39 -32.08
CA MET A 1 54.08 -49.79 -32.08
C MET A 1 53.76 -49.42 -30.65
N ILE A 2 53.93 -48.14 -30.31
CA ILE A 2 53.70 -47.61 -28.95
C ILE A 2 52.40 -46.77 -29.02
N ARG A 3 51.40 -47.14 -28.22
CA ARG A 3 50.11 -46.41 -28.11
C ARG A 3 50.25 -45.29 -27.09
N PRO A 4 49.78 -44.05 -27.35
CA PRO A 4 49.78 -42.98 -26.35
C PRO A 4 48.57 -43.15 -25.39
N ALA A 5 48.84 -42.95 -24.09
CA ALA A 5 47.85 -42.91 -23.03
C ALA A 5 47.13 -41.55 -23.05
N SER A 6 45.81 -41.60 -23.09
CA SER A 6 44.94 -40.38 -22.97
C SER A 6 44.79 -40.01 -21.49
N ILE A 7 45.23 -38.79 -21.16
CA ILE A 7 45.05 -38.15 -19.87
C ILE A 7 43.69 -37.43 -19.90
N ILE A 8 42.73 -37.90 -19.08
CA ILE A 8 41.46 -37.24 -18.88
C ILE A 8 41.65 -36.20 -17.75
N LEU A 9 41.60 -34.92 -18.08
CA LEU A 9 41.55 -33.84 -17.11
C LEU A 9 40.10 -33.69 -16.59
N LEU A 10 39.87 -34.02 -15.35
CA LEU A 10 38.62 -33.70 -14.66
C LEU A 10 38.66 -32.23 -14.22
N ALA A 11 37.90 -31.37 -14.89
CA ALA A 11 37.67 -30.00 -14.44
C ALA A 11 36.58 -30.00 -13.34
N GLY A 12 36.99 -29.81 -12.09
CA GLY A 12 36.09 -29.61 -10.97
C GLY A 12 35.42 -28.23 -11.04
N PHE A 13 34.14 -28.19 -11.26
CA PHE A 13 33.34 -26.96 -11.11
C PHE A 13 33.10 -26.69 -9.61
N LEU A 14 33.73 -25.64 -9.09
CA LEU A 14 33.46 -25.10 -7.77
C LEU A 14 32.16 -24.26 -7.84
N VAL A 15 31.04 -24.79 -7.40
CA VAL A 15 29.80 -24.02 -7.24
C VAL A 15 29.95 -23.19 -5.96
N ALA A 16 30.26 -21.91 -6.09
CA ALA A 16 30.20 -20.96 -5.01
C ALA A 16 28.72 -20.72 -4.67
N GLY A 17 28.24 -21.32 -3.59
CA GLY A 17 26.90 -21.07 -3.06
C GLY A 17 26.80 -19.61 -2.57
N LEU A 18 25.98 -18.79 -3.22
CA LEU A 18 25.58 -17.50 -2.70
C LEU A 18 24.73 -17.74 -1.44
N VAL A 19 25.32 -17.46 -0.28
CA VAL A 19 24.57 -17.38 0.99
C VAL A 19 23.79 -16.06 0.95
N VAL A 20 22.52 -16.12 0.56
CA VAL A 20 21.59 -14.99 0.74
C VAL A 20 21.28 -14.92 2.22
N GLY A 21 21.94 -14.01 2.93
CA GLY A 21 21.63 -13.70 4.31
C GLY A 21 20.19 -13.12 4.42
N PRO A 22 19.55 -13.24 5.61
CA PRO A 22 18.21 -12.67 5.81
C PRO A 22 18.28 -11.15 5.53
N ILE A 23 17.38 -10.67 4.66
CA ILE A 23 17.17 -9.24 4.44
C ILE A 23 16.58 -8.71 5.75
N ALA A 24 17.40 -8.03 6.55
CA ALA A 24 16.93 -7.36 7.76
C ALA A 24 15.84 -6.36 7.34
N ALA A 25 14.67 -6.45 7.99
CA ALA A 25 13.64 -5.43 7.85
C ALA A 25 14.28 -4.09 8.24
N GLN A 26 14.26 -3.11 7.32
CA GLN A 26 14.80 -1.79 7.60
C GLN A 26 13.92 -1.14 8.67
N THR A 27 14.43 -1.04 9.87
CA THR A 27 13.78 -0.26 10.93
C THR A 27 13.83 1.21 10.55
N LEU A 28 12.68 1.90 10.68
CA LEU A 28 12.65 3.35 10.47
C LEU A 28 13.56 4.05 11.51
N PRO A 29 14.19 5.18 11.14
CA PRO A 29 14.94 5.98 12.08
C PRO A 29 14.09 6.37 13.31
N GLU A 30 14.70 6.53 14.48
CA GLU A 30 14.03 6.85 15.75
C GLU A 30 13.14 8.11 15.69
N ALA A 31 13.45 9.06 14.79
CA ALA A 31 12.66 10.26 14.57
C ALA A 31 11.25 9.99 14.00
N PHE A 32 11.01 8.81 13.41
CA PHE A 32 9.70 8.48 12.85
C PHE A 32 8.73 8.00 13.92
N SER A 33 7.52 8.55 13.92
CA SER A 33 6.43 8.12 14.79
C SER A 33 5.08 8.23 14.08
N THR A 34 4.08 7.52 14.58
CA THR A 34 2.71 7.51 14.05
C THR A 34 1.82 8.57 14.73
N GLY A 35 0.59 8.75 14.24
CA GLY A 35 -0.37 9.72 14.81
C GLY A 35 -0.08 11.18 14.44
N PRO A 36 -0.99 12.11 14.81
CA PRO A 36 -2.17 11.88 15.67
C PRO A 36 -3.41 11.34 14.95
N ALA A 37 -3.55 11.52 13.63
CA ALA A 37 -4.77 11.13 12.91
C ALA A 37 -4.92 9.59 12.82
N ILE A 38 -3.83 8.88 12.56
CA ILE A 38 -3.78 7.40 12.50
C ILE A 38 -2.72 6.91 13.49
N PRO A 39 -3.10 6.44 14.71
CA PRO A 39 -2.15 6.13 15.78
C PRO A 39 -1.17 5.00 15.49
N ASP A 40 -1.59 3.96 14.75
CA ASP A 40 -0.81 2.72 14.61
C ASP A 40 -0.15 2.54 13.23
N HIS A 41 -0.41 3.48 12.29
CA HIS A 41 0.06 3.38 10.91
C HIS A 41 0.59 4.72 10.38
N GLY A 42 1.31 4.66 9.26
CA GLY A 42 1.78 5.84 8.54
C GLY A 42 2.78 6.69 9.33
N PRO A 43 3.92 6.12 9.73
CA PRO A 43 4.93 6.85 10.49
C PRO A 43 5.52 8.00 9.67
N VAL A 44 5.74 9.15 10.32
CA VAL A 44 6.28 10.38 9.74
C VAL A 44 7.38 10.95 10.63
N ALA A 45 8.35 11.64 10.02
CA ALA A 45 9.37 12.40 10.73
C ALA A 45 8.89 13.85 10.96
N PRO A 46 9.34 14.53 12.05
CA PRO A 46 9.11 15.95 12.23
C PRO A 46 9.79 16.74 11.11
N GLN A 47 9.19 17.85 10.73
CA GLN A 47 9.72 18.77 9.73
C GLN A 47 10.06 20.11 10.36
N PRO A 48 11.02 20.89 9.79
CA PRO A 48 11.31 22.27 10.24
C PRO A 48 10.08 23.17 10.06
N GLU A 49 9.97 24.22 10.88
CA GLU A 49 8.85 25.18 10.85
C GLU A 49 8.72 25.91 9.50
N ASP A 50 9.83 26.11 8.79
CA ASP A 50 9.89 26.77 7.48
C ASP A 50 9.70 25.80 6.30
N ALA A 51 9.40 24.52 6.55
CA ALA A 51 9.07 23.58 5.47
C ALA A 51 7.80 24.03 4.75
N PHE A 52 7.75 23.77 3.41
CA PHE A 52 6.52 23.98 2.65
C PHE A 52 5.36 23.20 3.26
N ASN A 53 4.26 23.88 3.54
CA ASN A 53 3.13 23.30 4.24
C ASN A 53 1.80 23.74 3.61
N LEU A 54 0.72 23.07 4.02
CA LEU A 54 -0.63 23.46 3.67
C LEU A 54 -1.08 24.67 4.53
N VAL A 55 -2.09 25.37 4.06
CA VAL A 55 -2.68 26.51 4.78
C VAL A 55 -3.82 26.00 5.66
N PRO A 56 -3.75 26.19 6.99
CA PRO A 56 -4.84 25.83 7.91
C PRO A 56 -6.16 26.52 7.54
N GLY A 57 -7.27 25.77 7.59
CA GLY A 57 -8.61 26.26 7.25
C GLY A 57 -8.94 26.22 5.75
N GLU A 58 -8.01 25.80 4.89
CA GLU A 58 -8.32 25.45 3.50
C GLU A 58 -8.76 24.00 3.39
N GLN A 59 -9.71 23.75 2.48
CA GLN A 59 -10.18 22.38 2.20
C GLN A 59 -9.35 21.75 1.07
N TYR A 60 -8.90 20.54 1.32
CA TYR A 60 -8.11 19.75 0.38
C TYR A 60 -8.85 18.48 -0.03
N ARG A 61 -8.99 18.27 -1.33
CA ARG A 61 -9.63 17.09 -1.91
C ARG A 61 -8.61 16.28 -2.67
N VAL A 62 -8.34 15.07 -2.18
CA VAL A 62 -7.27 14.22 -2.69
C VAL A 62 -7.79 12.83 -3.02
N VAL A 63 -7.50 12.35 -4.21
CA VAL A 63 -7.73 10.95 -4.60
C VAL A 63 -6.40 10.25 -4.81
N PHE A 64 -6.19 9.16 -4.08
CA PHE A 64 -5.03 8.28 -4.24
C PHE A 64 -5.32 7.19 -5.26
N ASP A 65 -4.40 7.02 -6.21
CA ASP A 65 -4.41 5.92 -7.17
C ASP A 65 -3.45 4.82 -6.72
N VAL A 66 -3.99 3.71 -6.20
CA VAL A 66 -3.19 2.63 -5.61
C VAL A 66 -3.32 1.36 -6.43
N ALA A 67 -2.36 1.15 -7.34
CA ALA A 67 -2.30 0.00 -8.24
C ALA A 67 -1.38 -1.12 -7.76
N SER A 68 -0.33 -0.78 -6.99
CA SER A 68 0.68 -1.73 -6.54
C SER A 68 0.25 -2.42 -5.26
N GLY A 69 0.10 -3.74 -5.31
CA GLY A 69 -0.25 -4.59 -4.17
C GLY A 69 0.85 -4.68 -3.10
N SER A 70 0.53 -5.38 -2.03
CA SER A 70 1.49 -5.80 -1.03
C SER A 70 2.63 -6.62 -1.66
N LYS A 71 3.79 -6.61 -1.03
CA LYS A 71 4.97 -7.35 -1.52
C LYS A 71 4.73 -8.86 -1.53
N ASP A 72 4.03 -9.34 -0.52
CA ASP A 72 3.60 -10.72 -0.34
C ASP A 72 2.34 -10.76 0.54
N GLU A 73 1.79 -11.94 0.78
CA GLU A 73 0.55 -12.13 1.55
C GLU A 73 0.64 -11.80 3.04
N HIS A 74 1.85 -11.62 3.58
CA HIS A 74 2.07 -11.22 4.98
C HIS A 74 2.42 -9.74 5.13
N ALA A 75 2.69 -9.05 4.03
CA ALA A 75 3.21 -7.70 4.05
C ALA A 75 2.10 -6.64 4.05
N LEU A 76 2.30 -5.60 4.85
CA LEU A 76 1.49 -4.37 4.76
C LEU A 76 1.70 -3.68 3.40
N ASN A 77 0.63 -3.25 2.78
CA ASN A 77 0.71 -2.46 1.55
C ASN A 77 1.21 -1.05 1.85
N ARG A 78 2.44 -0.78 1.43
CA ARG A 78 3.10 0.51 1.68
C ARG A 78 2.44 1.69 0.96
N ARG A 79 1.72 1.44 -0.13
CA ARG A 79 0.96 2.49 -0.85
C ARG A 79 -0.31 2.86 -0.09
N LEU A 80 -1.05 1.88 0.44
CA LEU A 80 -2.17 2.14 1.35
C LEU A 80 -1.69 2.84 2.63
N GLU A 81 -0.56 2.42 3.19
CA GLU A 81 0.03 3.09 4.36
C GLU A 81 0.43 4.55 4.07
N SER A 82 0.72 4.90 2.81
CA SER A 82 1.01 6.30 2.43
C SER A 82 -0.18 7.22 2.67
N VAL A 83 -1.41 6.71 2.61
CA VAL A 83 -2.62 7.48 2.94
C VAL A 83 -2.66 7.83 4.43
N ALA A 84 -2.33 6.87 5.30
CA ALA A 84 -2.22 7.12 6.74
C ALA A 84 -1.09 8.12 7.05
N ARG A 85 0.03 8.01 6.33
CA ARG A 85 1.13 8.97 6.43
C ARG A 85 0.71 10.37 6.03
N PHE A 86 -0.04 10.50 4.94
CA PHE A 86 -0.58 11.78 4.49
C PHE A 86 -1.44 12.43 5.57
N LEU A 87 -2.39 11.69 6.15
CA LEU A 87 -3.24 12.17 7.24
C LEU A 87 -2.41 12.62 8.45
N ASN A 88 -1.43 11.81 8.87
CA ASN A 88 -0.59 12.14 10.02
C ASN A 88 0.29 13.38 9.78
N LEU A 89 0.87 13.53 8.58
CA LEU A 89 1.65 14.71 8.21
C LEU A 89 0.82 15.99 8.32
N HIS A 90 -0.39 15.97 7.77
CA HIS A 90 -1.25 17.14 7.73
C HIS A 90 -1.82 17.49 9.10
N ALA A 91 -2.22 16.48 9.89
CA ALA A 91 -2.67 16.69 11.26
C ALA A 91 -1.54 17.27 12.15
N ARG A 92 -0.28 16.84 11.98
CA ARG A 92 0.87 17.44 12.68
C ARG A 92 1.17 18.86 12.26
N ALA A 93 0.83 19.22 11.03
CA ALA A 93 0.96 20.58 10.51
C ALA A 93 -0.21 21.50 10.94
N GLY A 94 -1.13 21.01 11.77
CA GLY A 94 -2.27 21.78 12.27
C GLY A 94 -3.45 21.86 11.30
N ILE A 95 -3.52 20.97 10.30
CA ILE A 95 -4.68 20.85 9.43
C ILE A 95 -5.71 19.95 10.12
N ASP A 96 -6.92 20.42 10.26
CA ASP A 96 -8.02 19.59 10.77
C ASP A 96 -8.35 18.47 9.78
N THR A 97 -8.54 17.26 10.29
CA THR A 97 -8.87 16.11 9.44
C THR A 97 -10.19 16.28 8.70
N GLU A 98 -11.10 17.12 9.21
CA GLU A 98 -12.37 17.49 8.57
C GLU A 98 -12.17 18.33 7.29
N ASP A 99 -11.05 19.04 7.18
CA ASP A 99 -10.66 19.80 5.98
C ASP A 99 -10.01 18.91 4.90
N LEU A 100 -9.72 17.64 5.22
CA LEU A 100 -9.11 16.67 4.32
C LEU A 100 -10.17 15.69 3.79
N GLN A 101 -10.64 15.89 2.57
CA GLN A 101 -11.47 14.92 1.86
C GLN A 101 -10.57 13.95 1.09
N ILE A 102 -10.50 12.71 1.54
CA ILE A 102 -9.59 11.72 0.97
C ILE A 102 -10.36 10.52 0.42
N GLU A 103 -10.06 10.16 -0.80
CA GLU A 103 -10.50 8.93 -1.43
C GLU A 103 -9.32 8.10 -1.90
N VAL A 104 -9.48 6.79 -1.86
CA VAL A 104 -8.50 5.82 -2.35
C VAL A 104 -9.17 4.94 -3.39
N VAL A 105 -8.55 4.82 -4.55
CA VAL A 105 -8.99 3.90 -5.60
C VAL A 105 -7.96 2.80 -5.74
N THR A 106 -8.36 1.58 -5.41
CA THR A 106 -7.51 0.40 -5.52
C THR A 106 -7.82 -0.39 -6.78
N HIS A 107 -6.78 -0.92 -7.44
CA HIS A 107 -6.91 -1.76 -8.62
C HIS A 107 -5.64 -2.59 -8.87
N GLY A 108 -5.66 -3.46 -9.89
CA GLY A 108 -4.51 -4.27 -10.23
C GLY A 108 -4.00 -5.10 -9.04
N GLY A 109 -2.75 -4.91 -8.64
CA GLY A 109 -2.13 -5.65 -7.55
C GLY A 109 -2.76 -5.44 -6.17
N THR A 110 -3.45 -4.31 -5.93
CA THR A 110 -4.14 -4.02 -4.66
C THR A 110 -5.52 -4.67 -4.52
N THR A 111 -5.97 -5.42 -5.50
CA THR A 111 -7.33 -6.01 -5.48
C THR A 111 -7.59 -6.85 -4.23
N PHE A 112 -6.60 -7.61 -3.78
CA PHE A 112 -6.73 -8.46 -2.60
C PHE A 112 -6.48 -7.73 -1.28
N ASP A 113 -5.79 -6.60 -1.30
CA ASP A 113 -5.47 -5.82 -0.10
C ASP A 113 -6.70 -5.14 0.53
N VAL A 114 -7.85 -5.16 -0.15
CA VAL A 114 -9.11 -4.56 0.33
C VAL A 114 -10.22 -5.57 0.58
N LEU A 115 -9.85 -6.84 0.69
CA LEU A 115 -10.77 -7.91 1.08
C LEU A 115 -11.12 -7.86 2.57
N SER A 116 -12.20 -8.51 2.94
CA SER A 116 -12.50 -8.83 4.34
C SER A 116 -11.45 -9.81 4.90
N ARG A 117 -11.27 -9.81 6.22
CA ARG A 117 -10.36 -10.77 6.90
C ARG A 117 -10.66 -12.22 6.54
N GLU A 118 -11.95 -12.55 6.47
CA GLU A 118 -12.42 -13.89 6.14
C GLU A 118 -12.08 -14.26 4.69
N ALA A 119 -12.39 -13.39 3.74
CA ALA A 119 -12.13 -13.61 2.32
C ALA A 119 -10.63 -13.70 2.04
N TYR A 120 -9.82 -12.87 2.69
CA TYR A 120 -8.37 -12.91 2.57
C TYR A 120 -7.80 -14.22 3.10
N ARG A 121 -8.18 -14.62 4.33
CA ARG A 121 -7.74 -15.89 4.93
C ARG A 121 -8.16 -17.11 4.10
N LYS A 122 -9.36 -17.09 3.54
CA LYS A 122 -9.84 -18.16 2.65
C LYS A 122 -8.98 -18.32 1.39
N ARG A 123 -8.43 -17.22 0.87
CA ARG A 123 -7.61 -17.23 -0.36
C ARG A 123 -6.14 -17.56 -0.11
N PHE A 124 -5.57 -17.08 0.99
CA PHE A 124 -4.13 -17.10 1.24
C PHE A 124 -3.71 -17.92 2.46
N ASP A 125 -4.66 -18.40 3.26
CA ASP A 125 -4.42 -19.17 4.51
C ASP A 125 -3.57 -18.41 5.54
N VAL A 126 -3.62 -17.08 5.53
CA VAL A 126 -2.91 -16.19 6.46
C VAL A 126 -3.84 -15.06 6.94
N ASP A 127 -3.46 -14.39 8.02
CA ASP A 127 -4.16 -13.20 8.49
C ASP A 127 -3.98 -12.03 7.54
N HIS A 128 -5.04 -11.25 7.34
CA HIS A 128 -5.02 -10.11 6.44
C HIS A 128 -4.17 -8.95 6.98
N PRO A 129 -2.99 -8.66 6.41
CA PRO A 129 -2.06 -7.68 6.97
C PRO A 129 -2.56 -6.23 6.89
N ASN A 130 -3.45 -5.93 5.94
CA ASN A 130 -3.96 -4.57 5.72
C ASN A 130 -5.29 -4.27 6.43
N ALA A 131 -5.90 -5.24 7.13
CA ALA A 131 -7.26 -5.08 7.65
C ALA A 131 -7.38 -3.99 8.72
N ASP A 132 -6.41 -3.85 9.62
CA ASP A 132 -6.39 -2.81 10.65
C ASP A 132 -6.13 -1.44 10.05
N LEU A 133 -5.23 -1.35 9.07
CA LEU A 133 -4.99 -0.13 8.31
C LEU A 133 -6.25 0.34 7.58
N LEU A 134 -6.94 -0.55 6.85
CA LEU A 134 -8.18 -0.22 6.14
C LEU A 134 -9.23 0.34 7.11
N LYS A 135 -9.41 -0.33 8.25
CA LYS A 135 -10.34 0.14 9.27
C LYS A 135 -9.95 1.53 9.80
N ALA A 136 -8.68 1.74 10.13
CA ALA A 136 -8.19 3.01 10.64
C ALA A 136 -8.38 4.16 9.63
N LEU A 137 -8.13 3.91 8.34
CA LEU A 137 -8.38 4.89 7.28
C LEU A 137 -9.87 5.24 7.17
N GLN A 138 -10.76 4.25 7.20
CA GLN A 138 -12.20 4.47 7.14
C GLN A 138 -12.73 5.20 8.37
N ASP A 139 -12.25 4.85 9.57
CA ASP A 139 -12.60 5.54 10.82
C ASP A 139 -12.16 7.02 10.79
N ALA A 140 -11.09 7.33 10.05
CA ALA A 140 -10.62 8.70 9.79
C ALA A 140 -11.33 9.40 8.62
N GLY A 141 -12.42 8.81 8.08
CA GLY A 141 -13.24 9.41 7.03
C GLY A 141 -12.79 9.14 5.60
N VAL A 142 -11.75 8.31 5.39
CA VAL A 142 -11.29 7.95 4.03
C VAL A 142 -12.29 7.02 3.35
N THR A 143 -12.72 7.37 2.14
CA THR A 143 -13.50 6.47 1.30
C THR A 143 -12.57 5.59 0.46
N VAL A 144 -12.75 4.27 0.53
CA VAL A 144 -11.95 3.30 -0.24
C VAL A 144 -12.82 2.65 -1.31
N TYR A 145 -12.33 2.67 -2.56
CA TYR A 145 -12.96 2.01 -3.69
C TYR A 145 -12.08 0.87 -4.23
N LEU A 146 -12.72 -0.24 -4.63
CA LEU A 146 -12.11 -1.24 -5.49
C LEU A 146 -12.63 -1.06 -6.94
N CYS A 147 -11.73 -1.08 -7.90
CA CYS A 147 -12.06 -1.11 -9.32
C CYS A 147 -12.84 -2.37 -9.68
N GLY A 148 -14.07 -2.23 -10.21
CA GLY A 148 -14.92 -3.35 -10.61
C GLY A 148 -14.30 -4.20 -11.73
N GLN A 149 -13.49 -3.60 -12.62
CA GLN A 149 -12.78 -4.35 -13.65
C GLN A 149 -11.70 -5.25 -13.04
N SER A 150 -10.98 -4.75 -12.02
CA SER A 150 -10.00 -5.56 -11.29
C SER A 150 -10.69 -6.64 -10.45
N ALA A 151 -11.79 -6.31 -9.78
CA ALA A 151 -12.58 -7.30 -9.05
C ALA A 151 -13.01 -8.46 -9.96
N SER A 152 -13.58 -8.14 -11.12
CA SER A 152 -14.00 -9.16 -12.12
C SER A 152 -12.81 -9.99 -12.64
N ALA A 153 -11.69 -9.34 -12.96
CA ALA A 153 -10.50 -10.02 -13.49
C ALA A 153 -9.88 -11.00 -12.48
N HIS A 154 -10.00 -10.69 -11.17
CA HIS A 154 -9.45 -11.51 -10.09
C HIS A 154 -10.49 -12.42 -9.41
N GLY A 155 -11.73 -12.45 -9.90
CA GLY A 155 -12.80 -13.25 -9.34
C GLY A 155 -13.14 -12.86 -7.89
N VAL A 156 -13.17 -11.56 -7.60
CA VAL A 156 -13.58 -11.02 -6.29
C VAL A 156 -15.04 -10.59 -6.37
N ALA A 157 -15.87 -11.18 -5.52
CA ALA A 157 -17.26 -10.81 -5.37
C ALA A 157 -17.43 -9.61 -4.42
N PRO A 158 -18.48 -8.78 -4.57
CA PRO A 158 -18.71 -7.63 -3.68
C PRO A 158 -18.79 -8.00 -2.19
N GLU A 159 -19.27 -9.20 -1.87
CA GLU A 159 -19.42 -9.71 -0.51
C GLU A 159 -18.08 -10.07 0.16
N GLU A 160 -17.03 -10.22 -0.64
CA GLU A 160 -15.68 -10.50 -0.16
C GLU A 160 -14.93 -9.24 0.27
N LEU A 161 -15.45 -8.04 -0.02
CA LEU A 161 -14.79 -6.78 0.32
C LEU A 161 -14.80 -6.52 1.83
N ALA A 162 -13.79 -5.82 2.31
CA ALA A 162 -13.77 -5.33 3.68
C ALA A 162 -14.98 -4.40 3.94
N PRO A 163 -15.54 -4.41 5.16
CA PRO A 163 -16.64 -3.51 5.49
C PRO A 163 -16.32 -2.05 5.11
N GLY A 164 -17.26 -1.37 4.47
CA GLY A 164 -17.08 0.03 4.04
C GLY A 164 -16.31 0.25 2.73
N VAL A 165 -15.61 -0.75 2.19
CA VAL A 165 -15.03 -0.68 0.84
C VAL A 165 -16.14 -0.72 -0.20
N LYS A 166 -16.10 0.21 -1.14
CA LYS A 166 -17.11 0.37 -2.19
C LYS A 166 -16.59 -0.16 -3.53
N LEU A 167 -17.46 -0.81 -4.28
CA LEU A 167 -17.13 -1.19 -5.66
C LEU A 167 -17.36 0.00 -6.59
N ALA A 168 -16.36 0.39 -7.36
CA ALA A 168 -16.47 1.39 -8.42
C ALA A 168 -16.63 0.71 -9.79
N HIS A 169 -17.25 1.38 -10.77
CA HIS A 169 -17.32 0.87 -12.14
C HIS A 169 -15.92 0.57 -12.70
N SER A 170 -15.00 1.50 -12.53
CA SER A 170 -13.57 1.31 -12.80
C SER A 170 -12.74 2.36 -12.04
N ALA A 171 -11.44 2.09 -11.84
CA ALA A 171 -10.51 3.09 -11.33
C ALA A 171 -10.49 4.33 -12.22
N MET A 172 -10.39 4.16 -13.53
CA MET A 172 -10.39 5.25 -14.50
C MET A 172 -11.61 6.16 -14.36
N THR A 173 -12.81 5.60 -14.14
CA THR A 173 -14.04 6.38 -13.98
C THR A 173 -13.99 7.26 -12.74
N VAL A 174 -13.52 6.72 -11.60
CA VAL A 174 -13.37 7.50 -10.36
C VAL A 174 -12.36 8.62 -10.55
N LEU A 175 -11.17 8.29 -11.08
CA LEU A 175 -10.08 9.24 -11.24
C LEU A 175 -10.44 10.39 -12.19
N VAL A 176 -11.05 10.09 -13.35
CA VAL A 176 -11.50 11.12 -14.28
C VAL A 176 -12.54 12.03 -13.64
N ARG A 177 -13.55 11.44 -12.97
CA ARG A 177 -14.61 12.19 -12.32
C ARG A 177 -14.07 13.10 -11.22
N ARG A 178 -13.22 12.58 -10.32
CA ARG A 178 -12.66 13.37 -9.23
C ARG A 178 -11.77 14.51 -9.73
N GLN A 179 -10.93 14.26 -10.72
CA GLN A 179 -10.11 15.32 -11.30
C GLN A 179 -10.98 16.40 -11.99
N SER A 180 -12.08 16.03 -12.67
CA SER A 180 -13.01 17.00 -13.24
C SER A 180 -13.76 17.83 -12.19
N GLU A 181 -13.89 17.30 -10.97
CA GLU A 181 -14.45 17.98 -9.79
C GLU A 181 -13.39 18.79 -9.02
N GLY A 182 -12.16 18.87 -9.53
CA GLY A 182 -11.05 19.64 -8.93
C GLY A 182 -10.30 18.93 -7.81
N TRP A 183 -10.38 17.59 -7.73
CA TRP A 183 -9.56 16.81 -6.81
C TRP A 183 -8.13 16.66 -7.31
N VAL A 184 -7.18 16.65 -6.38
CA VAL A 184 -5.77 16.39 -6.69
C VAL A 184 -5.53 14.89 -6.69
N LEU A 185 -4.93 14.39 -7.79
CA LEU A 185 -4.51 13.00 -7.90
C LEU A 185 -3.11 12.80 -7.29
N LEU A 186 -2.99 11.83 -6.37
CA LEU A 186 -1.72 11.31 -5.88
C LEU A 186 -1.54 9.84 -6.30
N PRO A 187 -0.34 9.46 -6.80
CA PRO A 187 -0.05 8.09 -7.24
C PRO A 187 0.27 7.14 -6.09
#